data_94e4fa26db4f6c3a6004955dc27d6cb8
#
_entry.id   94e4fa26db4f6c3a6004955dc27d6cb8
#
_cell.length_a   1.000
_cell.length_b   1.000
_cell.length_c   1.000
_cell.angle_alpha   90.00
_cell.angle_beta   90.00
_cell.angle_gamma   90.00
#
_symmetry.space_group_name_H-M   'P 1'
#
loop_
_entity.id
_entity.type
_entity.pdbx_description
1 polymer ?
#
loop_
_entity_poly.entity_id
_entity_poly.type
_entity_poly.pdbx_seq_one_letter_code
_entity_poly.pdbx_strand_id
1 'polypeptide(L)'
;IIQILQASKINYEDIKFPRKDKVVEIYNLTGDADVINDALKISKIEINGLNSKYIGELTDIISMQFDQSLINNSFLFGGKYNGKYFDKIKISGIEMGEPGQKINIDEFGFDNLDFKKQDEILKIIQSNSIDELQKNSLSLILSMTFDKFYLKNINYKDKADTFILEYFEISDWSELSVEKILATGFVYDELFAGKSDRYAYDKILIEDILFDVDSVLSLLSSGYDKKFINGDNSQIANSFKSLGNFQIENFSLIDNNKKTFSVDLAQLEDLNFDYFGNSGDIKVPTSFNFKIEGSDFNSSELDKTFGNMFSKVGYNSIKFDFGTEWEWNTNKNNILLNLDLGITDSASINLSSNFTDFNTDILTLKGAPLITYLLTNPKLKDFSLSLKDDSLRDKLITAAAQEANMTTDQYRDFLTQSLDIYAATLGVDQKIAKDMKKAAVNFIKSSNKISISIKPRKPTSITELMPDITSQNYENIIKKLNLSIRN
;
A
#
# COMPACT_ATOMS: atom_id res chain seq x y z
N ILE A 1 -28.07 12.29 1.53
CA ILE A 1 -28.19 13.76 1.71
C ILE A 1 -29.63 14.22 1.43
N ILE A 2 -30.22 13.92 0.27
CA ILE A 2 -31.60 14.33 -0.07
C ILE A 2 -32.62 13.84 0.98
N GLN A 3 -32.54 12.57 1.38
CA GLN A 3 -33.40 12.01 2.43
C GLN A 3 -33.18 12.71 3.80
N ILE A 4 -31.92 13.04 4.12
CA ILE A 4 -31.55 13.77 5.32
C ILE A 4 -32.16 15.19 5.29
N LEU A 5 -32.03 15.90 4.16
CA LEU A 5 -32.59 17.23 3.98
C LEU A 5 -34.14 17.21 4.01
N GLN A 6 -34.78 16.16 3.50
CA GLN A 6 -36.22 15.97 3.54
C GLN A 6 -36.77 15.73 4.95
N ALA A 7 -36.02 15.04 5.79
CA ALA A 7 -36.42 14.68 7.14
C ALA A 7 -36.01 15.72 8.19
N SER A 8 -35.09 16.64 7.85
CA SER A 8 -34.71 17.73 8.73
C SER A 8 -35.74 18.84 8.67
N LYS A 9 -36.28 19.25 9.84
CA LYS A 9 -36.99 20.50 9.95
C LYS A 9 -35.97 21.64 9.85
N ILE A 10 -35.57 21.98 8.62
CA ILE A 10 -34.73 23.15 8.40
C ILE A 10 -35.54 24.36 8.74
N ASN A 11 -35.11 25.14 9.70
CA ASN A 11 -35.79 26.38 10.08
C ASN A 11 -35.44 27.44 9.02
N TYR A 12 -36.37 27.73 8.13
CA TYR A 12 -36.21 28.67 7.02
C TYR A 12 -36.29 30.14 7.45
N GLU A 13 -36.54 30.45 8.72
CA GLU A 13 -36.76 31.83 9.19
C GLU A 13 -35.50 32.72 9.09
N ASP A 14 -34.31 32.12 9.04
CA ASP A 14 -33.04 32.84 8.91
C ASP A 14 -32.52 32.98 7.49
N ILE A 15 -33.22 32.49 6.47
CA ILE A 15 -32.81 32.61 5.08
C ILE A 15 -33.23 33.96 4.54
N LYS A 16 -32.31 34.91 4.50
CA LYS A 16 -32.52 36.19 3.81
C LYS A 16 -32.34 36.04 2.32
N PHE A 17 -33.41 35.93 1.55
CA PHE A 17 -33.38 35.94 0.10
C PHE A 17 -32.97 37.29 -0.43
N PRO A 18 -31.92 37.44 -1.25
CA PRO A 18 -31.56 38.73 -1.82
C PRO A 18 -32.42 39.14 -3.00
N ARG A 19 -32.43 40.42 -3.26
CA ARG A 19 -33.21 41.05 -4.36
C ARG A 19 -32.58 40.80 -5.72
N LYS A 20 -33.41 40.74 -6.73
CA LYS A 20 -33.28 40.28 -8.10
C LYS A 20 -32.10 40.76 -8.99
N ASP A 21 -31.23 41.62 -8.54
CA ASP A 21 -30.37 42.37 -9.49
C ASP A 21 -28.87 42.14 -9.37
N LYS A 22 -28.41 41.16 -8.60
CA LYS A 22 -26.94 40.88 -8.50
C LYS A 22 -26.58 39.40 -8.55
N VAL A 23 -25.56 39.19 -9.32
CA VAL A 23 -24.72 38.02 -9.54
C VAL A 23 -24.50 37.16 -8.30
N VAL A 24 -24.84 35.86 -8.44
CA VAL A 24 -24.49 34.74 -7.55
C VAL A 24 -24.38 35.09 -6.07
N GLU A 25 -25.43 34.93 -5.32
CA GLU A 25 -25.40 35.09 -3.89
C GLU A 25 -25.17 33.77 -3.18
N ILE A 26 -24.32 33.84 -2.18
CA ILE A 26 -23.83 32.72 -1.40
C ILE A 26 -24.64 32.69 -0.09
N TYR A 27 -25.23 31.54 0.25
CA TYR A 27 -26.01 31.37 1.46
C TYR A 27 -25.31 30.42 2.42
N ASN A 28 -25.41 30.77 3.71
CA ASN A 28 -25.08 29.89 4.80
C ASN A 28 -26.38 29.39 5.40
N LEU A 29 -26.61 28.09 5.31
CA LEU A 29 -27.75 27.43 5.93
C LEU A 29 -27.25 26.72 7.18
N THR A 30 -27.89 27.03 8.31
CA THR A 30 -27.63 26.33 9.56
C THR A 30 -28.98 25.85 10.09
N GLY A 31 -29.09 24.58 10.38
CA GLY A 31 -30.31 24.00 10.93
C GLY A 31 -30.01 22.95 11.98
N ASP A 32 -30.89 22.91 13.01
CA ASP A 32 -30.95 21.79 13.93
C ASP A 32 -31.84 20.72 13.30
N ALA A 33 -31.33 19.51 13.14
CA ALA A 33 -32.11 18.40 12.65
C ALA A 33 -32.63 17.59 13.83
N ASP A 34 -33.96 17.59 14.01
CA ASP A 34 -34.61 16.65 14.91
C ASP A 34 -34.54 15.22 14.33
N VAL A 35 -34.79 14.26 15.19
CA VAL A 35 -34.81 12.82 14.88
C VAL A 35 -35.54 12.54 13.57
N ILE A 36 -34.83 11.99 12.60
CA ILE A 36 -35.39 11.58 11.29
C ILE A 36 -36.28 10.34 11.49
N ASN A 37 -35.81 9.43 12.32
CA ASN A 37 -36.53 8.30 12.88
C ASN A 37 -35.74 7.81 14.10
N ASP A 38 -36.22 6.80 14.82
CA ASP A 38 -35.55 6.27 16.01
C ASP A 38 -34.14 5.74 15.73
N ALA A 39 -33.81 5.52 14.44
CA ALA A 39 -32.52 4.96 14.00
C ALA A 39 -31.49 5.99 13.50
N LEU A 40 -31.87 7.26 13.28
CA LEU A 40 -30.97 8.31 12.79
C LEU A 40 -31.22 9.63 13.45
N LYS A 41 -30.20 10.21 14.08
CA LYS A 41 -30.19 11.56 14.61
C LYS A 41 -29.06 12.37 13.99
N ILE A 42 -29.31 13.67 13.80
CA ILE A 42 -28.33 14.64 13.34
C ILE A 42 -28.48 15.89 14.18
N SER A 43 -27.39 16.35 14.79
CA SER A 43 -27.47 17.55 15.66
C SER A 43 -27.46 18.85 14.87
N LYS A 44 -26.66 18.91 13.80
CA LYS A 44 -26.47 20.16 13.04
C LYS A 44 -26.10 19.91 11.59
N ILE A 45 -26.63 20.70 10.68
CA ILE A 45 -26.26 20.77 9.26
C ILE A 45 -25.88 22.23 8.94
N GLU A 46 -24.69 22.39 8.32
CA GLU A 46 -24.19 23.67 7.83
C GLU A 46 -23.86 23.56 6.35
N ILE A 47 -24.40 24.44 5.52
CA ILE A 47 -24.10 24.50 4.09
C ILE A 47 -23.66 25.93 3.80
N ASN A 48 -22.42 26.09 3.36
CA ASN A 48 -21.84 27.38 3.01
C ASN A 48 -21.66 27.46 1.49
N GLY A 49 -21.87 28.65 0.94
CA GLY A 49 -21.62 28.90 -0.47
C GLY A 49 -22.56 28.16 -1.42
N LEU A 50 -23.76 27.82 -0.96
CA LEU A 50 -24.74 27.17 -1.82
C LEU A 50 -25.10 28.11 -2.99
N ASN A 51 -24.93 27.62 -4.21
CA ASN A 51 -25.24 28.41 -5.40
C ASN A 51 -26.74 28.63 -5.52
N SER A 52 -27.14 29.90 -5.55
CA SER A 52 -28.54 30.31 -5.58
C SER A 52 -29.34 29.73 -6.74
N LYS A 53 -28.71 29.39 -7.85
CA LYS A 53 -29.35 28.75 -8.99
C LYS A 53 -29.87 27.35 -8.68
N TYR A 54 -29.24 26.66 -7.69
CA TYR A 54 -29.65 25.33 -7.26
C TYR A 54 -30.63 25.33 -6.09
N ILE A 55 -30.86 26.49 -5.42
CA ILE A 55 -31.81 26.59 -4.29
C ILE A 55 -33.23 26.32 -4.77
N GLY A 56 -33.64 26.89 -5.91
CA GLY A 56 -34.93 26.61 -6.51
C GLY A 56 -35.15 25.15 -6.78
N GLU A 57 -34.14 24.53 -7.38
CA GLU A 57 -34.12 23.13 -7.74
C GLU A 57 -34.10 22.20 -6.51
N LEU A 58 -33.33 22.54 -5.48
CA LEU A 58 -33.33 21.82 -4.19
C LEU A 58 -34.68 21.96 -3.47
N THR A 59 -35.30 23.15 -3.51
CA THR A 59 -36.61 23.38 -2.92
C THR A 59 -37.68 22.58 -3.63
N ASP A 60 -37.61 22.50 -4.94
CA ASP A 60 -38.49 21.67 -5.75
C ASP A 60 -38.29 20.18 -5.48
N ILE A 61 -37.03 19.71 -5.36
CA ILE A 61 -36.69 18.32 -4.97
C ILE A 61 -37.20 18.01 -3.55
N ILE A 62 -37.04 18.92 -2.61
CA ILE A 62 -37.48 18.75 -1.20
C ILE A 62 -39.00 18.78 -1.10
N SER A 63 -39.68 19.60 -1.92
CA SER A 63 -41.15 19.74 -1.92
C SER A 63 -41.85 18.62 -2.70
N MET A 64 -41.16 17.97 -3.62
CA MET A 64 -41.68 16.84 -4.38
C MET A 64 -41.66 15.57 -3.53
N GLN A 65 -42.79 15.07 -3.10
CA GLN A 65 -42.98 13.65 -2.90
C GLN A 65 -42.61 12.99 -4.23
N PHE A 66 -41.60 12.12 -4.24
CA PHE A 66 -41.06 11.47 -5.43
C PHE A 66 -42.17 10.91 -6.35
N ASP A 67 -42.68 11.73 -7.23
CA ASP A 67 -43.52 11.32 -8.33
C ASP A 67 -42.60 11.16 -9.55
N GLN A 68 -42.39 9.95 -9.97
CA GLN A 68 -41.50 9.58 -11.07
C GLN A 68 -41.87 10.29 -12.40
N SER A 69 -43.12 10.74 -12.53
CA SER A 69 -43.60 11.53 -13.67
C SER A 69 -43.05 12.95 -13.72
N LEU A 70 -42.70 13.52 -12.55
CA LEU A 70 -42.13 14.86 -12.43
C LEU A 70 -40.63 14.88 -12.67
N ILE A 71 -39.96 13.78 -12.36
CA ILE A 71 -38.51 13.59 -12.66
C ILE A 71 -38.26 13.65 -14.16
N ASN A 72 -39.12 13.06 -14.98
CA ASN A 72 -39.02 13.02 -16.44
C ASN A 72 -39.25 14.40 -17.12
N ASN A 73 -39.85 15.34 -16.42
CA ASN A 73 -40.13 16.68 -16.95
C ASN A 73 -39.32 17.79 -16.26
N SER A 74 -38.47 17.43 -15.28
CA SER A 74 -37.77 18.44 -14.54
C SER A 74 -36.63 19.06 -15.32
N PHE A 75 -36.71 20.33 -15.55
CA PHE A 75 -35.63 21.25 -15.93
C PHE A 75 -34.48 21.25 -14.92
N LEU A 76 -34.60 20.49 -13.86
CA LEU A 76 -33.74 20.41 -12.68
C LEU A 76 -32.28 20.11 -13.01
N PHE A 77 -32.03 19.37 -14.09
CA PHE A 77 -30.70 18.92 -14.46
C PHE A 77 -30.38 19.20 -15.92
N GLY A 78 -31.05 20.17 -16.50
CA GLY A 78 -30.87 20.54 -17.92
C GLY A 78 -29.49 21.12 -18.21
N GLY A 79 -28.56 20.28 -18.47
CA GLY A 79 -27.33 20.32 -19.25
C GLY A 79 -26.52 21.62 -19.46
N LYS A 80 -26.77 22.70 -18.72
CA LYS A 80 -26.14 24.00 -18.96
C LYS A 80 -25.26 24.53 -17.82
N TYR A 81 -25.15 23.82 -16.72
CA TYR A 81 -24.39 24.30 -15.57
C TYR A 81 -23.21 23.38 -15.27
N ASN A 82 -22.03 23.78 -15.75
CA ASN A 82 -20.75 23.38 -15.16
C ASN A 82 -20.52 24.37 -14.02
N GLY A 83 -20.46 23.91 -12.78
CA GLY A 83 -20.15 24.80 -11.68
C GLY A 83 -20.37 24.20 -10.32
N LYS A 84 -19.73 24.82 -9.36
CA LYS A 84 -19.69 24.47 -7.96
C LYS A 84 -21.07 24.54 -7.33
N TYR A 85 -21.47 23.46 -6.68
CA TYR A 85 -22.76 23.37 -5.98
C TYR A 85 -22.75 24.12 -4.65
N PHE A 86 -21.68 23.95 -3.88
CA PHE A 86 -21.48 24.62 -2.60
C PHE A 86 -19.97 24.71 -2.29
N ASP A 87 -19.63 25.62 -1.39
CA ASP A 87 -18.28 25.73 -0.87
C ASP A 87 -18.01 24.68 0.19
N LYS A 88 -18.98 24.46 1.08
CA LYS A 88 -18.83 23.51 2.18
C LYS A 88 -20.16 22.96 2.64
N ILE A 89 -20.20 21.64 2.85
CA ILE A 89 -21.23 20.97 3.66
C ILE A 89 -20.55 20.40 4.90
N LYS A 90 -21.17 20.64 6.06
CA LYS A 90 -20.77 20.07 7.33
C LYS A 90 -21.99 19.52 8.04
N ILE A 91 -21.94 18.26 8.46
CA ILE A 91 -22.98 17.60 9.24
C ILE A 91 -22.33 17.15 10.54
N SER A 92 -22.91 17.52 11.68
CA SER A 92 -22.34 17.26 13.00
C SER A 92 -23.29 16.46 13.86
N GLY A 93 -22.74 15.62 14.75
CA GLY A 93 -23.46 14.84 15.73
C GLY A 93 -24.41 13.82 15.09
N ILE A 94 -23.88 12.97 14.22
CA ILE A 94 -24.62 11.91 13.54
C ILE A 94 -24.61 10.67 14.45
N GLU A 95 -25.79 10.21 14.83
CA GLU A 95 -26.00 8.93 15.51
C GLU A 95 -26.88 8.06 14.63
N MET A 96 -26.43 6.83 14.36
CA MET A 96 -27.16 5.83 13.56
C MET A 96 -27.23 4.50 14.29
N GLY A 97 -28.30 3.75 14.10
CA GLY A 97 -28.47 2.38 14.55
C GLY A 97 -29.49 2.20 15.66
N GLU A 98 -29.70 0.94 16.03
CA GLU A 98 -30.65 0.51 17.06
C GLU A 98 -30.01 0.43 18.46
N PRO A 99 -30.79 0.36 19.56
CA PRO A 99 -30.25 0.15 20.88
C PRO A 99 -29.37 -1.11 20.96
N GLY A 100 -28.08 -0.92 21.19
CA GLY A 100 -27.07 -1.98 21.27
C GLY A 100 -26.17 -2.12 20.04
N GLN A 101 -26.47 -1.42 18.94
CA GLN A 101 -25.62 -1.33 17.76
C GLN A 101 -25.65 0.13 17.27
N LYS A 102 -24.73 0.94 17.75
CA LYS A 102 -24.69 2.38 17.43
C LYS A 102 -23.42 2.75 16.70
N ILE A 103 -23.60 3.60 15.68
CA ILE A 103 -22.55 4.34 15.02
C ILE A 103 -22.71 5.80 15.38
N ASN A 104 -21.65 6.42 15.89
CA ASN A 104 -21.56 7.85 16.13
C ASN A 104 -20.48 8.43 15.22
N ILE A 105 -20.78 9.57 14.59
CA ILE A 105 -19.84 10.35 13.79
C ILE A 105 -19.96 11.79 14.25
N ASP A 106 -18.88 12.34 14.79
CA ASP A 106 -18.89 13.72 15.29
C ASP A 106 -19.08 14.73 14.16
N GLU A 107 -18.41 14.52 13.05
CA GLU A 107 -18.44 15.45 11.93
C GLU A 107 -18.21 14.72 10.60
N PHE A 108 -19.04 15.03 9.63
CA PHE A 108 -18.92 14.67 8.23
C PHE A 108 -18.86 15.94 7.40
N GLY A 109 -17.98 16.03 6.42
CA GLY A 109 -17.91 17.22 5.59
C GLY A 109 -17.42 17.00 4.17
N PHE A 110 -17.84 17.93 3.32
CA PHE A 110 -17.33 18.11 1.96
C PHE A 110 -16.98 19.57 1.75
N ASP A 111 -15.82 19.82 1.15
CA ASP A 111 -15.38 21.13 0.71
C ASP A 111 -15.29 21.15 -0.84
N ASN A 112 -15.88 22.19 -1.45
CA ASN A 112 -15.81 22.48 -2.88
C ASN A 112 -16.27 21.34 -3.81
N LEU A 113 -17.42 20.71 -3.51
CA LEU A 113 -17.98 19.69 -4.38
C LEU A 113 -18.51 20.28 -5.69
N ASP A 114 -18.02 19.76 -6.80
CA ASP A 114 -18.46 20.07 -8.16
C ASP A 114 -18.75 18.78 -8.95
N PHE A 115 -19.64 18.86 -9.93
CA PHE A 115 -19.95 17.78 -10.84
C PHE A 115 -19.73 18.27 -12.28
N LYS A 116 -18.68 17.79 -12.92
CA LYS A 116 -18.34 18.20 -14.30
C LYS A 116 -19.35 17.70 -15.35
N LYS A 117 -20.07 16.61 -15.06
CA LYS A 117 -21.01 15.96 -15.99
C LYS A 117 -22.37 15.78 -15.33
N GLN A 118 -23.18 16.83 -15.32
CA GLN A 118 -24.53 16.77 -14.76
C GLN A 118 -25.45 15.78 -15.47
N ASP A 119 -25.21 15.52 -16.77
CA ASP A 119 -25.96 14.52 -17.54
C ASP A 119 -25.88 13.12 -16.91
N GLU A 120 -24.85 12.82 -16.15
CA GLU A 120 -24.68 11.54 -15.47
C GLU A 120 -25.66 11.39 -14.29
N ILE A 121 -26.01 12.50 -13.61
CA ILE A 121 -27.04 12.49 -12.55
C ILE A 121 -28.39 12.11 -13.16
N LEU A 122 -28.73 12.68 -14.32
CA LEU A 122 -29.97 12.33 -15.03
C LEU A 122 -30.00 10.86 -15.43
N LYS A 123 -28.89 10.30 -15.91
CA LYS A 123 -28.78 8.89 -16.26
C LYS A 123 -29.01 7.98 -15.04
N ILE A 124 -28.52 8.37 -13.87
CA ILE A 124 -28.77 7.62 -12.63
C ILE A 124 -30.26 7.60 -12.30
N ILE A 125 -30.91 8.75 -12.34
CA ILE A 125 -32.34 8.89 -12.04
C ILE A 125 -33.19 8.11 -13.05
N GLN A 126 -32.78 8.06 -14.31
CA GLN A 126 -33.46 7.37 -15.40
C GLN A 126 -33.11 5.90 -15.52
N SER A 127 -32.22 5.38 -14.70
CA SER A 127 -31.82 3.97 -14.76
C SER A 127 -32.99 3.05 -14.45
N ASN A 128 -33.24 2.11 -15.35
CA ASN A 128 -34.36 1.17 -15.26
C ASN A 128 -33.91 -0.21 -14.69
N SER A 129 -32.64 -0.41 -14.47
CA SER A 129 -32.06 -1.63 -13.92
C SER A 129 -30.98 -1.33 -12.90
N ILE A 130 -30.69 -2.30 -12.03
CA ILE A 130 -29.60 -2.20 -11.05
C ILE A 130 -28.25 -2.01 -11.75
N ASP A 131 -28.01 -2.70 -12.85
CA ASP A 131 -26.76 -2.60 -13.61
C ASP A 131 -26.56 -1.22 -14.23
N GLU A 132 -27.62 -0.63 -14.80
CA GLU A 132 -27.58 0.74 -15.31
C GLU A 132 -27.36 1.75 -14.17
N LEU A 133 -28.04 1.56 -13.03
CA LEU A 133 -27.88 2.40 -11.85
C LEU A 133 -26.42 2.37 -11.36
N GLN A 134 -25.83 1.19 -11.26
CA GLN A 134 -24.43 1.03 -10.84
C GLN A 134 -23.47 1.72 -11.81
N LYS A 135 -23.61 1.48 -13.11
CA LYS A 135 -22.78 2.09 -14.16
C LYS A 135 -22.90 3.60 -14.17
N ASN A 136 -24.10 4.13 -14.07
CA ASN A 136 -24.34 5.56 -14.10
C ASN A 136 -23.88 6.25 -12.80
N SER A 137 -24.04 5.58 -11.64
CA SER A 137 -23.53 6.07 -10.35
C SER A 137 -22.01 6.17 -10.36
N LEU A 138 -21.36 5.22 -11.00
CA LEU A 138 -19.92 5.25 -11.17
C LEU A 138 -19.48 6.43 -12.06
N SER A 139 -20.14 6.60 -13.21
CA SER A 139 -19.84 7.72 -14.10
C SER A 139 -20.01 9.06 -13.39
N LEU A 140 -20.99 9.16 -12.47
CA LEU A 140 -21.13 10.33 -11.62
C LEU A 140 -19.96 10.50 -10.66
N ILE A 141 -19.55 9.43 -9.95
CA ILE A 141 -18.41 9.47 -9.03
C ILE A 141 -17.14 9.93 -9.77
N LEU A 142 -16.91 9.39 -10.97
CA LEU A 142 -15.78 9.77 -11.80
C LEU A 142 -15.84 11.22 -12.31
N SER A 143 -17.06 11.79 -12.40
CA SER A 143 -17.27 13.18 -12.80
C SER A 143 -17.25 14.17 -11.63
N MET A 144 -17.24 13.68 -10.40
CA MET A 144 -17.11 14.52 -9.20
C MET A 144 -15.70 15.07 -9.07
N THR A 145 -15.61 16.31 -8.61
CA THR A 145 -14.39 16.90 -8.10
C THR A 145 -14.68 17.54 -6.75
N PHE A 146 -13.75 17.41 -5.83
CA PHE A 146 -13.85 18.08 -4.53
C PHE A 146 -12.45 18.31 -3.96
N ASP A 147 -12.29 19.38 -3.18
CA ASP A 147 -11.02 19.64 -2.50
C ASP A 147 -10.85 18.69 -1.31
N LYS A 148 -11.97 18.41 -0.59
CA LYS A 148 -11.91 17.60 0.62
C LYS A 148 -13.21 16.90 0.93
N PHE A 149 -13.11 15.60 1.21
CA PHE A 149 -14.11 14.82 1.93
C PHE A 149 -13.51 14.36 3.25
N TYR A 150 -14.27 14.46 4.37
CA TYR A 150 -13.72 13.99 5.64
C TYR A 150 -14.79 13.50 6.62
N LEU A 151 -14.37 12.63 7.53
CA LEU A 151 -15.11 12.10 8.66
C LEU A 151 -14.26 12.25 9.92
N LYS A 152 -14.87 12.66 11.04
CA LYS A 152 -14.20 12.76 12.33
C LYS A 152 -14.88 11.91 13.39
N ASN A 153 -14.06 11.23 14.19
CA ASN A 153 -14.47 10.47 15.36
C ASN A 153 -15.63 9.50 15.05
N ILE A 154 -15.36 8.56 14.16
CA ILE A 154 -16.28 7.46 13.90
C ILE A 154 -16.14 6.46 15.05
N ASN A 155 -17.22 6.21 15.76
CA ASN A 155 -17.28 5.22 16.82
C ASN A 155 -18.44 4.26 16.53
N TYR A 156 -18.11 2.99 16.37
CA TYR A 156 -19.10 1.91 16.33
C TYR A 156 -18.92 1.00 17.54
N LYS A 157 -20.01 0.59 18.12
CA LYS A 157 -19.98 -0.37 19.23
C LYS A 157 -21.22 -1.23 19.18
N ASP A 158 -21.00 -2.55 19.27
CA ASP A 158 -22.03 -3.52 19.56
C ASP A 158 -21.62 -4.44 20.73
N LYS A 159 -22.21 -5.63 20.82
CA LYS A 159 -21.92 -6.58 21.91
C LYS A 159 -20.58 -7.29 21.76
N ALA A 160 -20.08 -7.43 20.54
CA ALA A 160 -18.88 -8.18 20.20
C ALA A 160 -17.75 -7.27 19.72
N ASP A 161 -18.11 -6.18 19.01
CA ASP A 161 -17.14 -5.39 18.27
C ASP A 161 -17.14 -3.94 18.73
N THR A 162 -15.96 -3.36 18.74
CA THR A 162 -15.76 -1.91 18.86
C THR A 162 -14.86 -1.44 17.74
N PHE A 163 -15.28 -0.41 17.01
CA PHE A 163 -14.50 0.23 15.96
C PHE A 163 -14.38 1.71 16.27
N ILE A 164 -13.18 2.25 16.20
CA ILE A 164 -12.87 3.66 16.36
C ILE A 164 -12.01 4.10 15.18
N LEU A 165 -12.33 5.25 14.61
CA LEU A 165 -11.50 5.93 13.63
C LEU A 165 -11.57 7.43 13.93
N GLU A 166 -10.45 8.01 14.36
CA GLU A 166 -10.43 9.43 14.77
C GLU A 166 -10.63 10.37 13.60
N TYR A 167 -10.00 10.08 12.47
CA TYR A 167 -10.07 10.93 11.30
C TYR A 167 -9.92 10.13 10.00
N PHE A 168 -10.74 10.48 9.02
CA PHE A 168 -10.63 10.01 7.64
C PHE A 168 -10.76 11.19 6.68
N GLU A 169 -9.92 11.26 5.66
CA GLU A 169 -9.91 12.33 4.66
C GLU A 169 -9.58 11.78 3.28
N ILE A 170 -10.26 12.30 2.27
CA ILE A 170 -9.87 12.22 0.87
C ILE A 170 -9.72 13.66 0.39
N SER A 171 -8.56 14.04 -0.14
CA SER A 171 -8.28 15.38 -0.65
C SER A 171 -8.03 15.38 -2.14
N ASP A 172 -8.43 16.47 -2.77
CA ASP A 172 -8.18 16.79 -4.18
C ASP A 172 -8.54 15.65 -5.12
N TRP A 173 -9.80 15.19 -4.97
CA TRP A 173 -10.38 14.23 -5.88
C TRP A 173 -10.72 14.90 -7.20
N SER A 174 -10.11 14.45 -8.29
CA SER A 174 -10.42 14.94 -9.65
C SER A 174 -10.29 13.85 -10.70
N GLU A 175 -11.32 13.68 -11.50
CA GLU A 175 -11.43 12.82 -12.69
C GLU A 175 -10.87 11.39 -12.60
N LEU A 176 -9.95 11.02 -11.85
CA LEU A 176 -9.32 9.71 -11.66
C LEU A 176 -7.99 9.84 -10.91
N SER A 177 -7.79 10.99 -10.30
CA SER A 177 -6.68 11.22 -9.42
C SER A 177 -7.18 11.56 -8.02
N VAL A 178 -6.43 11.13 -7.05
CA VAL A 178 -6.60 11.49 -5.64
C VAL A 178 -5.23 11.93 -5.15
N GLU A 179 -5.14 13.16 -4.68
CA GLU A 179 -3.86 13.64 -4.14
C GLU A 179 -3.56 12.95 -2.81
N LYS A 180 -4.59 12.80 -1.93
CA LYS A 180 -4.36 12.20 -0.62
C LYS A 180 -5.57 11.46 -0.08
N ILE A 181 -5.33 10.28 0.51
CA ILE A 181 -6.23 9.58 1.42
C ILE A 181 -5.50 9.45 2.76
N LEU A 182 -6.14 9.90 3.84
CA LEU A 182 -5.59 9.85 5.20
C LEU A 182 -6.59 9.20 6.15
N ALA A 183 -6.14 8.24 6.94
CA ALA A 183 -6.88 7.70 8.07
C ALA A 183 -5.99 7.70 9.31
N THR A 184 -6.50 8.17 10.45
CA THR A 184 -5.74 8.21 11.70
C THR A 184 -6.53 7.67 12.88
N GLY A 185 -5.80 7.11 13.86
CA GLY A 185 -6.39 6.69 15.11
C GLY A 185 -7.36 5.52 14.97
N PHE A 186 -7.02 4.52 14.17
CA PHE A 186 -7.85 3.33 13.99
C PHE A 186 -7.63 2.34 15.12
N VAL A 187 -8.74 1.87 15.68
CA VAL A 187 -8.77 0.75 16.63
C VAL A 187 -9.98 -0.12 16.32
N TYR A 188 -9.77 -1.40 16.18
CA TYR A 188 -10.82 -2.41 16.09
C TYR A 188 -10.57 -3.49 17.14
N ASP A 189 -11.52 -3.62 18.06
CA ASP A 189 -11.53 -4.67 19.09
C ASP A 189 -12.64 -5.67 18.76
N GLU A 190 -12.28 -6.95 18.62
CA GLU A 190 -13.20 -8.06 18.39
C GLU A 190 -13.23 -8.96 19.62
N LEU A 191 -14.44 -9.27 20.12
CA LEU A 191 -14.64 -10.21 21.20
C LEU A 191 -15.36 -11.46 20.69
N PHE A 192 -14.61 -12.50 20.38
CA PHE A 192 -15.16 -13.77 19.90
C PHE A 192 -14.84 -14.91 20.87
N ALA A 193 -15.88 -15.63 21.32
CA ALA A 193 -15.75 -16.81 22.21
C ALA A 193 -14.91 -16.57 23.48
N GLY A 194 -14.94 -15.34 24.03
CA GLY A 194 -14.17 -14.96 25.22
C GLY A 194 -12.71 -14.62 24.95
N LYS A 195 -12.29 -14.56 23.70
CA LYS A 195 -11.01 -14.05 23.25
C LYS A 195 -11.18 -12.62 22.76
N SER A 196 -10.17 -11.79 23.01
CA SER A 196 -10.16 -10.39 22.56
C SER A 196 -8.99 -10.19 21.62
N ASP A 197 -9.29 -9.87 20.37
CA ASP A 197 -8.32 -9.52 19.36
C ASP A 197 -8.43 -8.02 19.07
N ARG A 198 -7.29 -7.35 19.02
CA ARG A 198 -7.21 -5.93 18.76
C ARG A 198 -6.28 -5.62 17.58
N TYR A 199 -6.80 -4.84 16.64
CA TYR A 199 -6.07 -4.28 15.51
C TYR A 199 -6.02 -2.78 15.68
N ALA A 200 -4.84 -2.18 15.58
CA ALA A 200 -4.69 -0.74 15.68
C ALA A 200 -3.62 -0.22 14.72
N TYR A 201 -3.80 1.00 14.23
CA TYR A 201 -2.77 1.79 13.58
C TYR A 201 -2.95 3.27 13.89
N ASP A 202 -1.85 4.00 13.93
CA ASP A 202 -1.91 5.45 14.16
C ASP A 202 -2.28 6.20 12.89
N LYS A 203 -1.74 5.75 11.74
CA LYS A 203 -1.95 6.43 10.47
C LYS A 203 -1.87 5.48 9.28
N ILE A 204 -2.78 5.67 8.33
CA ILE A 204 -2.65 5.23 6.94
C ILE A 204 -2.66 6.48 6.08
N LEU A 205 -1.66 6.62 5.21
CA LEU A 205 -1.53 7.68 4.23
C LEU A 205 -1.36 7.08 2.85
N ILE A 206 -2.13 7.56 1.88
CA ILE A 206 -1.97 7.22 0.47
C ILE A 206 -1.96 8.53 -0.29
N GLU A 207 -0.94 8.73 -1.14
CA GLU A 207 -0.76 9.98 -1.87
C GLU A 207 -0.53 9.72 -3.37
N ASP A 208 -0.90 10.69 -4.18
CA ASP A 208 -0.67 10.72 -5.63
C ASP A 208 -1.19 9.47 -6.35
N ILE A 209 -2.46 9.12 -6.08
CA ILE A 209 -3.11 8.00 -6.76
C ILE A 209 -3.57 8.46 -8.14
N LEU A 210 -3.13 7.77 -9.16
CA LEU A 210 -3.66 7.89 -10.52
C LEU A 210 -4.31 6.58 -10.93
N PHE A 211 -5.60 6.63 -11.29
CA PHE A 211 -6.35 5.46 -11.73
C PHE A 211 -6.29 5.29 -13.25
N ASP A 212 -6.41 4.03 -13.68
CA ASP A 212 -6.65 3.67 -15.06
C ASP A 212 -8.17 3.59 -15.32
N VAL A 213 -8.70 4.48 -16.18
CA VAL A 213 -10.15 4.62 -16.42
C VAL A 213 -10.78 3.33 -16.88
N ASP A 214 -10.21 2.71 -17.90
CA ASP A 214 -10.79 1.55 -18.56
C ASP A 214 -10.80 0.35 -17.62
N SER A 215 -9.73 0.19 -16.84
CA SER A 215 -9.62 -0.85 -15.82
C SER A 215 -10.59 -0.64 -14.67
N VAL A 216 -10.78 0.60 -14.20
CA VAL A 216 -11.79 0.93 -13.18
C VAL A 216 -13.19 0.64 -13.69
N LEU A 217 -13.52 1.06 -14.91
CA LEU A 217 -14.80 0.79 -15.54
C LEU A 217 -15.06 -0.72 -15.72
N SER A 218 -14.04 -1.48 -16.12
CA SER A 218 -14.10 -2.93 -16.22
C SER A 218 -14.32 -3.62 -14.89
N LEU A 219 -13.59 -3.20 -13.83
CA LEU A 219 -13.74 -3.73 -12.48
C LEU A 219 -15.17 -3.57 -11.97
N LEU A 220 -15.75 -2.42 -12.18
CA LEU A 220 -17.07 -2.06 -11.68
C LEU A 220 -18.22 -2.64 -12.53
N SER A 221 -17.99 -2.84 -13.82
CA SER A 221 -18.96 -3.51 -14.71
C SER A 221 -19.02 -5.04 -14.53
N SER A 222 -17.96 -5.64 -14.00
CA SER A 222 -17.86 -7.10 -13.84
C SER A 222 -18.58 -7.68 -12.60
N GLY A 223 -19.26 -6.85 -11.83
CA GLY A 223 -20.00 -7.24 -10.62
C GLY A 223 -19.08 -7.43 -9.41
N TYR A 224 -19.09 -6.46 -8.54
CA TYR A 224 -18.25 -6.36 -7.33
C TYR A 224 -18.34 -7.58 -6.40
N ASP A 225 -19.49 -8.25 -6.39
CA ASP A 225 -19.83 -9.19 -5.33
C ASP A 225 -19.16 -10.56 -5.39
N LYS A 226 -18.70 -11.01 -6.55
CA LYS A 226 -18.21 -12.39 -6.69
C LYS A 226 -16.70 -12.54 -6.75
N LYS A 227 -15.97 -11.54 -7.21
CA LYS A 227 -14.52 -11.62 -7.42
C LYS A 227 -13.72 -11.11 -6.23
N PHE A 228 -14.22 -10.10 -5.51
CA PHE A 228 -13.60 -9.59 -4.29
C PHE A 228 -13.58 -10.64 -3.17
N ILE A 229 -14.68 -11.40 -3.05
CA ILE A 229 -14.82 -12.50 -2.08
C ILE A 229 -13.89 -13.68 -2.41
N ASN A 230 -13.54 -13.87 -3.69
CA ASN A 230 -12.69 -14.97 -4.14
C ASN A 230 -11.18 -14.66 -4.14
N GLY A 231 -10.77 -13.47 -3.66
CA GLY A 231 -9.34 -13.11 -3.52
C GLY A 231 -8.61 -12.82 -4.83
N ASP A 232 -9.32 -12.57 -5.94
CA ASP A 232 -8.70 -12.14 -7.20
C ASP A 232 -8.41 -10.64 -7.18
N ASN A 233 -7.29 -10.27 -6.55
CA ASN A 233 -6.84 -8.89 -6.42
C ASN A 233 -6.19 -8.34 -7.71
N SER A 234 -6.07 -9.13 -8.76
CA SER A 234 -5.42 -8.72 -10.02
C SER A 234 -6.13 -7.54 -10.69
N GLN A 235 -7.48 -7.50 -10.62
CA GLN A 235 -8.26 -6.42 -11.21
C GLN A 235 -8.11 -5.10 -10.44
N ILE A 236 -7.92 -5.16 -9.13
CA ILE A 236 -7.66 -3.97 -8.31
C ILE A 236 -6.30 -3.40 -8.69
N ALA A 237 -5.27 -4.24 -8.74
CA ALA A 237 -3.93 -3.82 -9.16
C ALA A 237 -3.95 -3.18 -10.56
N ASN A 238 -4.79 -3.70 -11.46
CA ASN A 238 -4.94 -3.13 -12.80
C ASN A 238 -5.65 -1.77 -12.81
N SER A 239 -6.40 -1.43 -11.77
CA SER A 239 -7.11 -0.14 -11.69
C SER A 239 -6.19 1.04 -11.38
N PHE A 240 -4.97 0.81 -10.90
CA PHE A 240 -4.01 1.87 -10.61
C PHE A 240 -3.04 2.06 -11.78
N LYS A 241 -2.77 3.28 -12.15
CA LYS A 241 -1.70 3.65 -13.10
C LYS A 241 -0.41 3.99 -12.37
N SER A 242 -0.52 4.70 -11.27
CA SER A 242 0.58 5.01 -10.36
C SER A 242 0.08 5.25 -8.95
N LEU A 243 0.99 5.12 -8.00
CA LEU A 243 0.81 5.44 -6.59
C LEU A 243 2.11 6.09 -6.11
N GLY A 244 2.04 7.33 -5.65
CA GLY A 244 3.21 8.05 -5.19
C GLY A 244 3.69 7.53 -3.85
N ASN A 245 2.80 7.46 -2.86
CA ASN A 245 3.14 6.98 -1.52
C ASN A 245 1.97 6.19 -0.91
N PHE A 246 2.29 5.07 -0.28
CA PHE A 246 1.41 4.34 0.63
C PHE A 246 2.17 4.09 1.93
N GLN A 247 1.60 4.48 3.06
CA GLN A 247 2.26 4.42 4.36
C GLN A 247 1.31 3.95 5.43
N ILE A 248 1.77 3.05 6.29
CA ILE A 248 1.11 2.63 7.53
C ILE A 248 2.08 2.88 8.67
N GLU A 249 1.66 3.62 9.71
CA GLU A 249 2.43 3.90 10.92
C GLU A 249 1.84 3.19 12.12
N ASN A 250 2.71 2.59 12.93
CA ASN A 250 2.40 1.99 14.24
C ASN A 250 1.27 0.96 14.19
N PHE A 251 1.31 0.07 13.16
CA PHE A 251 0.39 -1.05 13.12
C PHE A 251 0.68 -2.04 14.25
N SER A 252 -0.37 -2.53 14.91
CA SER A 252 -0.25 -3.56 15.94
C SER A 252 -1.41 -4.54 15.92
N LEU A 253 -1.07 -5.80 16.18
CA LEU A 253 -2.00 -6.91 16.40
C LEU A 253 -1.78 -7.44 17.81
N ILE A 254 -2.84 -7.48 18.61
CA ILE A 254 -2.85 -7.99 19.98
C ILE A 254 -3.87 -9.12 20.04
N ASP A 255 -3.44 -10.32 20.36
CA ASP A 255 -4.28 -11.50 20.61
C ASP A 255 -4.30 -11.79 22.11
N ASN A 256 -5.50 -11.86 22.69
CA ASN A 256 -5.71 -12.15 24.13
C ASN A 256 -4.84 -11.26 25.06
N ASN A 257 -4.79 -9.96 24.82
CA ASN A 257 -3.95 -8.98 25.53
C ASN A 257 -2.44 -9.21 25.41
N LYS A 258 -2.01 -10.02 24.45
CA LYS A 258 -0.61 -10.23 24.10
C LYS A 258 -0.32 -9.61 22.75
N LYS A 259 0.65 -8.70 22.69
CA LYS A 259 1.16 -8.19 21.42
C LYS A 259 1.81 -9.34 20.64
N THR A 260 1.24 -9.72 19.50
CA THR A 260 1.72 -10.80 18.65
C THR A 260 2.58 -10.29 17.52
N PHE A 261 2.21 -9.12 16.99
CA PHE A 261 2.89 -8.48 15.88
C PHE A 261 2.76 -6.96 15.93
N SER A 262 3.79 -6.25 15.50
CA SER A 262 3.69 -4.82 15.20
C SER A 262 4.67 -4.40 14.13
N VAL A 263 4.38 -3.27 13.50
CA VAL A 263 5.23 -2.59 12.53
C VAL A 263 5.22 -1.11 12.85
N ASP A 264 6.40 -0.51 13.02
CA ASP A 264 6.51 0.92 13.27
C ASP A 264 6.20 1.71 11.99
N LEU A 265 6.72 1.25 10.84
CA LEU A 265 6.47 1.85 9.53
C LEU A 265 6.43 0.76 8.45
N ALA A 266 5.39 0.76 7.63
CA ALA A 266 5.37 0.10 6.32
C ALA A 266 5.09 1.16 5.25
N GLN A 267 5.93 1.22 4.22
CA GLN A 267 5.87 2.25 3.19
C GLN A 267 6.14 1.67 1.81
N LEU A 268 5.38 2.12 0.83
CA LEU A 268 5.57 1.84 -0.59
C LEU A 268 5.56 3.18 -1.33
N GLU A 269 6.66 3.52 -1.99
CA GLU A 269 6.82 4.78 -2.69
C GLU A 269 7.06 4.54 -4.18
N ASP A 270 6.70 5.52 -5.01
CA ASP A 270 7.01 5.59 -6.44
C ASP A 270 6.59 4.34 -7.23
N LEU A 271 5.44 3.75 -6.86
CA LEU A 271 4.90 2.62 -7.61
C LEU A 271 4.36 3.09 -8.95
N ASN A 272 5.12 2.82 -10.00
CA ASN A 272 4.75 3.14 -11.36
C ASN A 272 4.57 1.88 -12.19
N PHE A 273 3.62 1.93 -13.13
CA PHE A 273 3.35 0.83 -14.05
C PHE A 273 3.45 1.31 -15.50
N ASP A 274 4.01 0.46 -16.35
CA ASP A 274 3.94 0.59 -17.80
C ASP A 274 3.15 -0.56 -18.42
N TYR A 275 2.61 -0.30 -19.60
CA TYR A 275 1.82 -1.25 -20.38
C TYR A 275 2.61 -1.76 -21.56
N PHE A 276 2.65 -3.07 -21.73
CA PHE A 276 3.42 -3.76 -22.75
C PHE A 276 2.54 -4.74 -23.55
N GLY A 277 3.09 -5.28 -24.64
CA GLY A 277 2.38 -6.18 -25.55
C GLY A 277 1.78 -5.44 -26.74
N ASN A 278 1.34 -6.18 -27.76
CA ASN A 278 0.78 -5.63 -29.01
C ASN A 278 -0.54 -4.88 -28.80
N SER A 279 -1.27 -5.19 -27.73
CA SER A 279 -2.53 -4.57 -27.32
C SER A 279 -2.41 -3.74 -26.02
N GLY A 280 -1.21 -3.65 -25.43
CA GLY A 280 -1.01 -2.98 -24.14
C GLY A 280 -1.59 -3.76 -22.94
N ASP A 281 -1.75 -5.08 -23.06
CA ASP A 281 -2.50 -5.91 -22.10
C ASP A 281 -1.66 -6.32 -20.88
N ILE A 282 -0.33 -6.18 -20.97
CA ILE A 282 0.58 -6.62 -19.90
C ILE A 282 1.01 -5.40 -19.10
N LYS A 283 0.49 -5.28 -17.90
CA LYS A 283 0.85 -4.23 -16.95
C LYS A 283 1.93 -4.74 -16.00
N VAL A 284 3.03 -4.01 -15.92
CA VAL A 284 4.20 -4.39 -15.12
C VAL A 284 4.68 -3.21 -14.28
N PRO A 285 5.03 -3.42 -13.00
CA PRO A 285 5.66 -2.38 -12.21
C PRO A 285 7.05 -2.06 -12.76
N THR A 286 7.29 -0.81 -13.10
CA THR A 286 8.58 -0.32 -13.61
C THR A 286 9.44 0.30 -12.52
N SER A 287 8.83 0.82 -11.46
CA SER A 287 9.55 1.28 -10.27
C SER A 287 8.71 1.10 -9.02
N PHE A 288 9.36 0.85 -7.92
CA PHE A 288 8.84 1.00 -6.57
C PHE A 288 9.98 0.98 -5.54
N ASN A 289 9.74 1.62 -4.42
CA ASN A 289 10.54 1.51 -3.22
C ASN A 289 9.63 1.02 -2.10
N PHE A 290 9.91 -0.16 -1.54
CA PHE A 290 9.13 -0.73 -0.45
C PHE A 290 9.99 -0.87 0.80
N LYS A 291 9.46 -0.46 1.95
CA LYS A 291 10.17 -0.43 3.22
C LYS A 291 9.26 -0.87 4.36
N ILE A 292 9.79 -1.69 5.23
CA ILE A 292 9.20 -2.04 6.52
C ILE A 292 10.24 -1.78 7.60
N GLU A 293 9.90 -1.01 8.62
CA GLU A 293 10.76 -0.71 9.76
C GLU A 293 10.10 -1.13 11.07
N GLY A 294 10.91 -1.60 11.98
CA GLY A 294 10.48 -1.90 13.34
C GLY A 294 9.44 -3.02 13.42
N SER A 295 9.45 -3.98 12.49
CA SER A 295 8.59 -5.16 12.62
C SER A 295 9.00 -5.97 13.82
N ASP A 296 8.09 -6.15 14.78
CA ASP A 296 8.33 -6.90 16.00
C ASP A 296 7.42 -8.13 16.03
N PHE A 297 8.04 -9.31 16.00
CA PHE A 297 7.37 -10.59 16.14
C PHE A 297 7.71 -11.23 17.47
N ASN A 298 6.71 -11.72 18.15
CA ASN A 298 6.96 -12.60 19.29
C ASN A 298 7.61 -13.89 18.79
N SER A 299 8.81 -14.24 19.30
CA SER A 299 9.56 -15.41 18.87
C SER A 299 8.79 -16.71 19.04
N SER A 300 7.87 -16.81 20.01
CA SER A 300 7.02 -17.98 20.23
C SER A 300 6.04 -18.24 19.08
N GLU A 301 5.64 -17.21 18.33
CA GLU A 301 4.72 -17.33 17.18
C GLU A 301 5.45 -17.72 15.89
N LEU A 302 6.71 -17.31 15.74
CA LEU A 302 7.59 -17.73 14.62
C LEU A 302 8.07 -19.18 14.76
N ASP A 303 7.76 -19.85 15.86
CA ASP A 303 8.58 -20.89 16.47
C ASP A 303 8.49 -22.30 15.92
N LYS A 304 7.73 -22.57 14.90
CA LYS A 304 7.78 -23.97 14.40
C LYS A 304 8.95 -24.24 13.44
N THR A 305 9.55 -23.20 12.88
CA THR A 305 10.66 -23.35 11.90
C THR A 305 11.90 -22.50 12.24
N PHE A 306 11.77 -21.32 12.75
CA PHE A 306 12.86 -20.39 13.01
C PHE A 306 13.00 -19.97 14.50
N GLY A 307 11.94 -19.99 15.26
CA GLY A 307 11.90 -19.46 16.63
C GLY A 307 12.80 -20.21 17.60
N ASN A 308 12.89 -21.53 17.50
CA ASN A 308 13.81 -22.33 18.32
C ASN A 308 15.28 -21.93 18.12
N MET A 309 15.64 -21.45 16.93
CA MET A 309 17.02 -21.01 16.66
C MET A 309 17.30 -19.66 17.32
N PHE A 310 16.37 -18.72 17.22
CA PHE A 310 16.55 -17.39 17.81
C PHE A 310 16.42 -17.39 19.34
N SER A 311 15.51 -18.16 19.89
CA SER A 311 15.40 -18.31 21.36
C SER A 311 16.62 -18.98 21.97
N LYS A 312 17.24 -19.98 21.30
CA LYS A 312 18.50 -20.61 21.73
C LYS A 312 19.67 -19.62 21.77
N VAL A 313 19.68 -18.62 20.91
CA VAL A 313 20.71 -17.57 20.92
C VAL A 313 20.30 -16.32 21.70
N GLY A 314 19.20 -16.41 22.48
CA GLY A 314 18.80 -15.40 23.48
C GLY A 314 17.93 -14.27 22.94
N TYR A 315 17.27 -14.43 21.79
CA TYR A 315 16.29 -13.47 21.30
C TYR A 315 14.88 -13.89 21.69
N ASN A 316 14.21 -13.14 22.56
CA ASN A 316 12.82 -13.36 22.97
C ASN A 316 11.80 -12.76 21.99
N SER A 317 12.19 -11.72 21.28
CA SER A 317 11.48 -11.15 20.15
C SER A 317 12.46 -10.85 19.03
N ILE A 318 11.95 -10.78 17.81
CA ILE A 318 12.76 -10.47 16.64
C ILE A 318 12.18 -9.20 16.02
N LYS A 319 13.00 -8.15 16.05
CA LYS A 319 12.71 -6.93 15.33
C LYS A 319 13.48 -6.95 14.02
N PHE A 320 12.76 -6.83 12.92
CA PHE A 320 13.41 -6.79 11.62
C PHE A 320 12.97 -5.59 10.80
N ASP A 321 13.88 -5.13 9.97
CA ASP A 321 13.68 -4.12 8.95
C ASP A 321 13.87 -4.76 7.59
N PHE A 322 13.06 -4.38 6.63
CA PHE A 322 13.14 -4.84 5.26
C PHE A 322 13.00 -3.65 4.32
N GLY A 323 13.86 -3.58 3.30
CA GLY A 323 13.77 -2.60 2.23
C GLY A 323 14.01 -3.25 0.88
N THR A 324 13.30 -2.80 -0.15
CA THR A 324 13.60 -3.18 -1.52
C THR A 324 13.28 -2.02 -2.45
N GLU A 325 14.22 -1.72 -3.34
CA GLU A 325 14.08 -0.78 -4.42
C GLU A 325 14.18 -1.54 -5.74
N TRP A 326 13.22 -1.30 -6.59
CA TRP A 326 13.13 -1.87 -7.93
C TRP A 326 13.01 -0.75 -8.95
N GLU A 327 13.85 -0.78 -9.97
CA GLU A 327 13.75 0.11 -11.13
C GLU A 327 14.01 -0.67 -12.42
N TRP A 328 13.06 -0.68 -13.31
CA TRP A 328 13.22 -1.21 -14.66
C TRP A 328 13.12 -0.09 -15.69
N ASN A 329 14.25 0.39 -16.16
CA ASN A 329 14.32 1.36 -17.23
C ASN A 329 14.20 0.66 -18.59
N THR A 330 13.01 0.60 -19.12
CA THR A 330 12.69 -0.10 -20.37
C THR A 330 13.35 0.53 -21.60
N ASN A 331 13.60 1.85 -21.58
CA ASN A 331 14.30 2.55 -22.65
C ASN A 331 15.80 2.21 -22.72
N LYS A 332 16.41 1.90 -21.60
CA LYS A 332 17.81 1.51 -21.48
C LYS A 332 18.01 0.01 -21.35
N ASN A 333 16.92 -0.76 -21.27
CA ASN A 333 16.93 -2.21 -21.02
C ASN A 333 17.74 -2.59 -19.78
N ASN A 334 17.61 -1.85 -18.68
CA ASN A 334 18.32 -2.15 -17.45
C ASN A 334 17.40 -2.25 -16.25
N ILE A 335 17.75 -3.15 -15.33
CA ILE A 335 17.10 -3.36 -14.05
C ILE A 335 18.07 -3.06 -12.93
N LEU A 336 17.62 -2.29 -11.95
CA LEU A 336 18.25 -2.13 -10.65
C LEU A 336 17.38 -2.82 -9.60
N LEU A 337 18.00 -3.63 -8.75
CA LEU A 337 17.37 -4.23 -7.58
C LEU A 337 18.28 -4.02 -6.38
N ASN A 338 17.78 -3.33 -5.38
CA ASN A 338 18.38 -3.22 -4.05
C ASN A 338 17.49 -3.93 -3.04
N LEU A 339 18.09 -4.63 -2.10
CA LEU A 339 17.42 -5.33 -1.02
C LEU A 339 18.21 -5.15 0.27
N ASP A 340 17.51 -4.65 1.29
CA ASP A 340 18.04 -4.46 2.63
C ASP A 340 17.23 -5.32 3.61
N LEU A 341 17.88 -6.12 4.40
CA LEU A 341 17.29 -6.92 5.46
C LEU A 341 18.11 -6.71 6.73
N GLY A 342 17.47 -6.23 7.77
CA GLY A 342 18.07 -6.02 9.08
C GLY A 342 17.32 -6.78 10.17
N ILE A 343 18.05 -7.30 11.15
CA ILE A 343 17.52 -7.76 12.43
C ILE A 343 18.16 -6.85 13.47
N THR A 344 17.33 -6.05 14.14
CA THR A 344 17.79 -5.04 15.11
C THR A 344 18.71 -5.66 16.15
N ASP A 345 19.84 -5.01 16.46
CA ASP A 345 20.87 -5.46 17.39
C ASP A 345 21.47 -6.85 17.07
N SER A 346 21.31 -7.33 15.83
CA SER A 346 21.73 -8.68 15.44
C SER A 346 22.63 -8.67 14.20
N ALA A 347 22.04 -8.45 13.03
CA ALA A 347 22.76 -8.43 11.76
C ALA A 347 21.97 -7.73 10.68
N SER A 348 22.64 -7.25 9.63
CA SER A 348 21.99 -6.76 8.41
C SER A 348 22.65 -7.30 7.14
N ILE A 349 21.83 -7.50 6.12
CA ILE A 349 22.25 -7.92 4.78
C ILE A 349 21.79 -6.83 3.81
N ASN A 350 22.73 -6.35 2.97
CA ASN A 350 22.41 -5.46 1.87
C ASN A 350 22.84 -6.15 0.58
N LEU A 351 21.93 -6.22 -0.37
CA LEU A 351 22.15 -6.75 -1.71
C LEU A 351 21.82 -5.64 -2.71
N SER A 352 22.72 -5.43 -3.67
CA SER A 352 22.47 -4.57 -4.81
C SER A 352 22.85 -5.30 -6.09
N SER A 353 22.01 -5.20 -7.11
CA SER A 353 22.28 -5.80 -8.41
C SER A 353 21.82 -4.90 -9.55
N ASN A 354 22.60 -4.85 -10.60
CA ASN A 354 22.30 -4.10 -11.81
C ASN A 354 22.50 -5.01 -13.02
N PHE A 355 21.44 -5.16 -13.81
CA PHE A 355 21.44 -5.95 -15.04
C PHE A 355 21.20 -5.04 -16.24
N THR A 356 21.84 -5.32 -17.35
CA THR A 356 21.59 -4.71 -18.66
C THR A 356 21.06 -5.75 -19.64
N ASP A 357 20.58 -5.28 -20.80
CA ASP A 357 19.99 -6.12 -21.84
C ASP A 357 18.73 -6.88 -21.40
N PHE A 358 18.03 -6.33 -20.41
CA PHE A 358 16.76 -6.83 -19.91
C PHE A 358 15.60 -6.11 -20.59
N ASN A 359 15.20 -6.58 -21.75
CA ASN A 359 14.16 -5.94 -22.55
C ASN A 359 12.76 -6.52 -22.25
N THR A 360 11.74 -5.86 -22.80
CA THR A 360 10.33 -6.21 -22.58
C THR A 360 9.87 -7.49 -23.26
N ASP A 361 10.67 -8.09 -24.14
CA ASP A 361 10.35 -9.37 -24.81
C ASP A 361 10.06 -10.48 -23.79
N ILE A 362 10.73 -10.42 -22.61
CA ILE A 362 10.54 -11.39 -21.52
C ILE A 362 9.07 -11.56 -21.13
N LEU A 363 8.28 -10.51 -21.23
CA LEU A 363 6.86 -10.50 -20.80
C LEU A 363 5.97 -11.41 -21.66
N THR A 364 6.39 -11.68 -22.90
CA THR A 364 5.63 -12.52 -23.84
C THR A 364 6.14 -13.97 -23.88
N LEU A 365 7.28 -14.23 -23.26
CA LEU A 365 7.93 -15.54 -23.30
C LEU A 365 7.40 -16.47 -22.22
N LYS A 366 7.26 -17.76 -22.54
CA LYS A 366 6.84 -18.82 -21.61
C LYS A 366 7.66 -20.09 -21.84
N GLY A 367 7.84 -20.89 -20.80
CA GLY A 367 8.51 -22.19 -20.89
C GLY A 367 9.98 -22.10 -21.34
N ALA A 368 10.39 -22.94 -22.29
CA ALA A 368 11.78 -23.02 -22.76
C ALA A 368 12.33 -21.70 -23.36
N PRO A 369 11.58 -20.94 -24.18
CA PRO A 369 12.01 -19.60 -24.63
C PRO A 369 12.32 -18.64 -23.50
N LEU A 370 11.52 -18.62 -22.43
CA LEU A 370 11.79 -17.78 -21.25
C LEU A 370 13.09 -18.16 -20.57
N ILE A 371 13.33 -19.47 -20.36
CA ILE A 371 14.57 -19.96 -19.76
C ILE A 371 15.78 -19.58 -20.64
N THR A 372 15.66 -19.77 -21.94
CA THR A 372 16.72 -19.39 -22.89
C THR A 372 17.02 -17.90 -22.81
N TYR A 373 15.98 -17.07 -22.80
CA TYR A 373 16.13 -15.63 -22.65
C TYR A 373 16.87 -15.26 -21.36
N LEU A 374 16.43 -15.80 -20.21
CA LEU A 374 17.05 -15.51 -18.90
C LEU A 374 18.52 -15.93 -18.82
N LEU A 375 18.93 -16.94 -19.58
CA LEU A 375 20.32 -17.38 -19.65
C LEU A 375 21.17 -16.50 -20.57
N THR A 376 20.61 -15.95 -21.62
CA THR A 376 21.37 -15.31 -22.72
C THR A 376 21.35 -13.79 -22.68
N ASN A 377 20.20 -13.17 -22.33
CA ASN A 377 19.99 -11.75 -22.50
C ASN A 377 20.36 -10.91 -21.27
N PRO A 378 19.87 -11.18 -20.05
CA PRO A 378 20.28 -10.39 -18.92
C PRO A 378 21.78 -10.50 -18.68
N LYS A 379 22.46 -9.35 -18.68
CA LYS A 379 23.88 -9.28 -18.40
C LYS A 379 24.11 -8.58 -17.07
N LEU A 380 24.80 -9.26 -16.18
CA LEU A 380 25.21 -8.70 -14.91
C LEU A 380 26.24 -7.60 -15.15
N LYS A 381 25.92 -6.37 -14.75
CA LYS A 381 26.79 -5.21 -14.79
C LYS A 381 27.54 -5.04 -13.48
N ASP A 382 26.82 -5.11 -12.37
CA ASP A 382 27.38 -5.12 -11.03
C ASP A 382 26.47 -5.86 -10.05
N PHE A 383 27.08 -6.41 -9.02
CA PHE A 383 26.41 -7.05 -7.89
C PHE A 383 27.25 -6.82 -6.64
N SER A 384 26.59 -6.51 -5.55
CA SER A 384 27.21 -6.46 -4.23
C SER A 384 26.33 -7.13 -3.19
N LEU A 385 26.93 -7.86 -2.30
CA LEU A 385 26.31 -8.44 -1.11
C LEU A 385 27.16 -8.05 0.10
N SER A 386 26.56 -7.44 1.09
CA SER A 386 27.22 -7.05 2.33
C SER A 386 26.47 -7.62 3.52
N LEU A 387 27.16 -8.30 4.39
CA LEU A 387 26.67 -8.74 5.68
C LEU A 387 27.39 -7.93 6.76
N LYS A 388 26.62 -7.21 7.58
CA LYS A 388 27.10 -6.55 8.80
C LYS A 388 26.55 -7.32 9.99
N ASP A 389 27.41 -7.64 10.93
CA ASP A 389 27.06 -8.34 12.17
C ASP A 389 27.22 -7.41 13.36
N ASP A 390 26.16 -7.24 14.13
CA ASP A 390 26.20 -6.43 15.35
C ASP A 390 26.31 -7.33 16.60
N SER A 391 25.78 -8.56 16.56
CA SER A 391 25.91 -9.53 17.68
C SER A 391 25.56 -10.98 17.33
N LEU A 392 24.91 -11.23 16.19
CA LEU A 392 24.37 -12.56 15.82
C LEU A 392 25.47 -13.60 15.71
N ARG A 393 26.58 -13.27 15.05
CA ARG A 393 27.73 -14.16 14.87
C ARG A 393 28.25 -14.67 16.22
N ASP A 394 28.52 -13.74 17.14
CA ASP A 394 29.10 -14.11 18.42
C ASP A 394 28.16 -14.95 19.27
N LYS A 395 26.83 -14.66 19.21
CA LYS A 395 25.81 -15.48 19.85
C LYS A 395 25.73 -16.88 19.23
N LEU A 396 25.73 -16.98 17.88
CA LEU A 396 25.71 -18.28 17.17
C LEU A 396 26.96 -19.10 17.46
N ILE A 397 28.16 -18.48 17.43
CA ILE A 397 29.41 -19.17 17.76
C ILE A 397 29.39 -19.65 19.20
N THR A 398 28.89 -18.84 20.15
CA THR A 398 28.82 -19.22 21.55
C THR A 398 27.85 -20.40 21.76
N ALA A 399 26.66 -20.37 21.15
CA ALA A 399 25.69 -21.45 21.23
C ALA A 399 26.26 -22.76 20.63
N ALA A 400 26.87 -22.68 19.45
CA ALA A 400 27.48 -23.83 18.78
C ALA A 400 28.69 -24.40 19.57
N ALA A 401 29.49 -23.53 20.21
CA ALA A 401 30.59 -23.95 21.08
C ALA A 401 30.08 -24.73 22.30
N GLN A 402 28.98 -24.28 22.91
CA GLN A 402 28.34 -24.99 24.02
C GLN A 402 27.81 -26.37 23.59
N GLU A 403 27.14 -26.46 22.42
CA GLU A 403 26.70 -27.75 21.88
C GLU A 403 27.87 -28.71 21.58
N ALA A 404 29.01 -28.17 21.14
CA ALA A 404 30.25 -28.94 20.87
C ALA A 404 31.08 -29.24 22.14
N ASN A 405 30.66 -28.78 23.32
CA ASN A 405 31.47 -28.84 24.55
C ASN A 405 32.85 -28.19 24.43
N MET A 406 32.92 -27.04 23.72
CA MET A 406 34.12 -26.23 23.51
C MET A 406 33.96 -24.85 24.11
N THR A 407 35.09 -24.18 24.38
CA THR A 407 35.02 -22.71 24.63
C THR A 407 34.76 -21.97 23.32
N THR A 408 34.21 -20.78 23.39
CA THR A 408 33.94 -19.92 22.22
C THR A 408 35.21 -19.71 21.36
N ASP A 409 36.38 -19.53 21.98
CA ASP A 409 37.65 -19.35 21.26
C ASP A 409 38.12 -20.62 20.59
N GLN A 410 38.00 -21.80 21.25
CA GLN A 410 38.29 -23.08 20.63
C GLN A 410 37.39 -23.32 19.42
N TYR A 411 36.14 -22.99 19.49
CA TYR A 411 35.21 -23.15 18.36
C TYR A 411 35.51 -22.17 17.22
N ARG A 412 35.90 -20.93 17.50
CA ARG A 412 36.39 -19.98 16.48
C ARG A 412 37.64 -20.50 15.77
N ASP A 413 38.58 -21.07 16.51
CA ASP A 413 39.77 -21.65 15.93
C ASP A 413 39.46 -22.90 15.08
N PHE A 414 38.53 -23.74 15.54
CA PHE A 414 38.01 -24.86 14.76
C PHE A 414 37.36 -24.40 13.45
N LEU A 415 36.49 -23.41 13.48
CA LEU A 415 35.89 -22.82 12.29
C LEU A 415 36.96 -22.27 11.33
N THR A 416 37.96 -21.56 11.88
CA THR A 416 39.07 -21.00 11.10
C THR A 416 39.91 -22.06 10.42
N GLN A 417 40.23 -23.15 11.10
CA GLN A 417 40.95 -24.31 10.52
C GLN A 417 40.11 -25.02 9.46
N SER A 418 38.82 -25.15 9.65
CA SER A 418 37.93 -25.76 8.66
C SER A 418 37.90 -24.99 7.34
N LEU A 419 38.11 -23.67 7.35
CA LEU A 419 38.22 -22.86 6.13
C LEU A 419 39.44 -23.21 5.28
N ASP A 420 40.52 -23.77 5.87
CA ASP A 420 41.68 -24.23 5.12
C ASP A 420 41.34 -25.43 4.22
N ILE A 421 40.54 -26.34 4.76
CA ILE A 421 40.09 -27.52 4.01
C ILE A 421 39.17 -27.08 2.86
N TYR A 422 38.19 -26.20 3.14
CA TYR A 422 37.30 -25.70 2.10
C TYR A 422 38.02 -24.90 1.02
N ALA A 423 38.96 -24.01 1.39
CA ALA A 423 39.75 -23.23 0.43
C ALA A 423 40.59 -24.13 -0.51
N ALA A 424 41.10 -25.24 0.01
CA ALA A 424 41.87 -26.21 -0.81
C ALA A 424 40.98 -26.98 -1.81
N THR A 425 39.68 -27.17 -1.49
CA THR A 425 38.71 -27.90 -2.35
C THR A 425 38.11 -27.04 -3.45
N LEU A 426 38.18 -25.70 -3.33
CA LEU A 426 37.56 -24.80 -4.32
C LEU A 426 38.24 -24.77 -5.69
N GLY A 427 39.47 -25.28 -5.84
CA GLY A 427 40.19 -25.30 -7.13
C GLY A 427 40.39 -23.91 -7.75
N VAL A 428 40.44 -22.84 -6.92
CA VAL A 428 40.67 -21.47 -7.36
C VAL A 428 42.11 -21.04 -7.17
N ASP A 429 42.55 -20.00 -7.88
CA ASP A 429 43.86 -19.38 -7.73
C ASP A 429 44.23 -19.17 -6.25
N GLN A 430 45.46 -19.51 -5.87
CA GLN A 430 45.93 -19.41 -4.49
C GLN A 430 45.80 -18.03 -3.90
N LYS A 431 45.94 -16.96 -4.69
CA LYS A 431 45.79 -15.59 -4.25
C LYS A 431 44.32 -15.30 -3.90
N ILE A 432 43.38 -15.72 -4.76
CA ILE A 432 41.94 -15.53 -4.54
C ILE A 432 41.49 -16.34 -3.33
N ALA A 433 41.85 -17.62 -3.24
CA ALA A 433 41.59 -18.48 -2.09
C ALA A 433 42.12 -17.86 -0.78
N LYS A 434 43.30 -17.28 -0.82
CA LYS A 434 43.93 -16.61 0.32
C LYS A 434 43.13 -15.33 0.73
N ASP A 435 42.74 -14.53 -0.23
CA ASP A 435 41.96 -13.28 0.07
C ASP A 435 40.58 -13.63 0.61
N MET A 436 39.88 -14.62 0.03
CA MET A 436 38.61 -15.13 0.53
C MET A 436 38.74 -15.66 1.97
N LYS A 437 39.73 -16.53 2.20
CA LYS A 437 40.02 -17.06 3.53
C LYS A 437 40.33 -15.95 4.52
N LYS A 438 41.17 -14.97 4.16
CA LYS A 438 41.51 -13.86 5.02
C LYS A 438 40.27 -13.06 5.43
N ALA A 439 39.35 -12.77 4.49
CA ALA A 439 38.15 -12.08 4.77
C ALA A 439 37.21 -12.89 5.70
N ALA A 440 37.03 -14.19 5.45
CA ALA A 440 36.24 -15.08 6.29
C ALA A 440 36.81 -15.22 7.70
N VAL A 441 38.14 -15.42 7.83
CA VAL A 441 38.83 -15.48 9.14
C VAL A 441 38.66 -14.17 9.92
N ASN A 442 38.86 -13.03 9.27
CA ASN A 442 38.66 -11.74 9.91
C ASN A 442 37.22 -11.59 10.36
N PHE A 443 36.24 -11.97 9.55
CA PHE A 443 34.81 -11.90 9.94
C PHE A 443 34.52 -12.81 11.14
N ILE A 444 35.03 -14.02 11.19
CA ILE A 444 34.87 -14.93 12.33
C ILE A 444 35.51 -14.38 13.61
N LYS A 445 36.70 -13.75 13.51
CA LYS A 445 37.48 -13.34 14.69
C LYS A 445 37.24 -11.94 15.17
N SER A 446 37.09 -10.96 14.28
CA SER A 446 37.15 -9.55 14.69
C SER A 446 36.33 -8.57 13.86
N SER A 447 36.15 -8.79 12.58
CA SER A 447 35.42 -7.86 11.73
C SER A 447 33.92 -8.01 11.92
N ASN A 448 33.20 -6.90 11.99
CA ASN A 448 31.74 -6.92 12.00
C ASN A 448 31.11 -6.81 10.61
N LYS A 449 31.91 -6.84 9.54
CA LYS A 449 31.42 -6.73 8.17
C LYS A 449 32.19 -7.66 7.24
N ILE A 450 31.46 -8.27 6.31
CA ILE A 450 32.01 -8.96 5.15
C ILE A 450 31.20 -8.56 3.92
N SER A 451 31.87 -8.31 2.81
CA SER A 451 31.21 -7.92 1.56
C SER A 451 31.79 -8.68 0.36
N ILE A 452 30.91 -9.05 -0.54
CA ILE A 452 31.20 -9.66 -1.83
C ILE A 452 30.82 -8.65 -2.90
N SER A 453 31.71 -8.40 -3.86
CA SER A 453 31.44 -7.53 -4.99
C SER A 453 31.83 -8.23 -6.28
N ILE A 454 30.91 -8.15 -7.24
CA ILE A 454 31.11 -8.64 -8.62
C ILE A 454 30.95 -7.42 -9.52
N LYS A 455 31.99 -7.10 -10.28
CA LYS A 455 31.98 -5.96 -11.19
C LYS A 455 32.74 -6.30 -12.47
N PRO A 456 32.11 -7.06 -13.39
CA PRO A 456 32.73 -7.46 -14.64
C PRO A 456 33.25 -6.24 -15.41
N ARG A 457 34.37 -6.38 -16.14
CA ARG A 457 34.88 -5.29 -16.99
C ARG A 457 33.87 -4.88 -18.09
N LYS A 458 33.05 -5.83 -18.52
CA LYS A 458 31.89 -5.63 -19.41
C LYS A 458 30.73 -6.45 -18.87
N PRO A 459 29.49 -6.00 -19.01
CA PRO A 459 28.34 -6.78 -18.60
C PRO A 459 28.38 -8.20 -19.19
N THR A 460 28.09 -9.20 -18.37
CA THR A 460 28.33 -10.64 -18.69
C THR A 460 27.04 -11.43 -18.42
N SER A 461 26.62 -12.26 -19.39
CA SER A 461 25.50 -13.19 -19.27
C SER A 461 25.92 -14.53 -18.67
N ILE A 462 24.93 -15.32 -18.23
CA ILE A 462 25.16 -16.69 -17.75
C ILE A 462 25.77 -17.53 -18.87
N THR A 463 25.26 -17.41 -20.10
CA THR A 463 25.76 -18.15 -21.28
C THR A 463 27.23 -17.89 -21.56
N GLU A 464 27.74 -16.67 -21.35
CA GLU A 464 29.13 -16.31 -21.49
C GLU A 464 30.02 -16.98 -20.43
N LEU A 465 29.45 -17.41 -19.31
CA LEU A 465 30.15 -18.15 -18.25
C LEU A 465 30.04 -19.66 -18.39
N MET A 466 29.08 -20.19 -19.17
CA MET A 466 28.79 -21.61 -19.28
C MET A 466 30.02 -22.47 -19.68
N PRO A 467 30.90 -22.07 -20.63
CA PRO A 467 32.08 -22.85 -20.94
C PRO A 467 33.03 -23.05 -19.74
N ASP A 468 33.17 -21.99 -18.92
CA ASP A 468 34.04 -22.07 -17.73
C ASP A 468 33.33 -22.86 -16.60
N ILE A 469 32.02 -22.75 -16.46
CA ILE A 469 31.22 -23.53 -15.49
C ILE A 469 31.34 -25.03 -15.85
N THR A 470 31.12 -25.36 -17.12
CA THR A 470 31.17 -26.77 -17.60
C THR A 470 32.57 -27.40 -17.47
N SER A 471 33.60 -26.61 -17.70
CA SER A 471 35.00 -27.06 -17.54
C SER A 471 35.53 -26.94 -16.11
N GLN A 472 34.70 -26.51 -15.15
CA GLN A 472 35.07 -26.23 -13.76
C GLN A 472 36.22 -25.23 -13.63
N ASN A 473 36.37 -24.32 -14.58
CA ASN A 473 37.40 -23.29 -14.58
C ASN A 473 36.94 -22.07 -13.72
N TYR A 474 36.86 -22.29 -12.42
CA TYR A 474 36.39 -21.27 -11.46
C TYR A 474 37.32 -20.05 -11.44
N GLU A 475 38.60 -20.22 -11.70
CA GLU A 475 39.55 -19.10 -11.76
C GLU A 475 39.16 -18.10 -12.87
N ASN A 476 38.81 -18.61 -14.05
CA ASN A 476 38.40 -17.77 -15.17
C ASN A 476 37.04 -17.08 -14.90
N ILE A 477 36.10 -17.77 -14.26
CA ILE A 477 34.85 -17.21 -13.83
C ILE A 477 35.12 -16.01 -12.89
N ILE A 478 35.94 -16.20 -11.85
CA ILE A 478 36.26 -15.14 -10.88
C ILE A 478 36.94 -13.96 -11.55
N LYS A 479 37.87 -14.20 -12.49
CA LYS A 479 38.52 -13.14 -13.26
C LYS A 479 37.54 -12.39 -14.18
N LYS A 480 36.67 -13.11 -14.89
CA LYS A 480 35.63 -12.50 -15.76
C LYS A 480 34.68 -11.64 -14.96
N LEU A 481 34.22 -12.15 -13.82
CA LEU A 481 33.29 -11.44 -12.92
C LEU A 481 33.99 -10.35 -12.11
N ASN A 482 35.35 -10.31 -12.09
CA ASN A 482 36.11 -9.40 -11.23
C ASN A 482 35.61 -9.44 -9.77
N LEU A 483 35.45 -10.68 -9.27
CA LEU A 483 34.92 -10.92 -7.93
C LEU A 483 35.93 -10.48 -6.89
N SER A 484 35.47 -9.76 -5.88
CA SER A 484 36.28 -9.37 -4.72
C SER A 484 35.50 -9.60 -3.41
N ILE A 485 36.22 -9.97 -2.36
CA ILE A 485 35.71 -10.13 -1.01
C ILE A 485 36.52 -9.24 -0.08
N ARG A 486 35.82 -8.49 0.76
CA ARG A 486 36.43 -7.50 1.69
C ARG A 486 35.71 -7.54 3.04
N ASN A 487 36.45 -7.12 4.06
CA ASN A 487 35.92 -6.81 5.39
C ASN A 487 35.79 -5.31 5.56
#